data_8f8138d2b69759743bc5fb476289e092
#
_entry.id   8f8138d2b69759743bc5fb476289e092
#
_cell.length_a   1.000
_cell.length_b   1.000
_cell.length_c   1.000
_cell.angle_alpha   90.00
_cell.angle_beta   90.00
_cell.angle_gamma   90.00
#
_symmetry.space_group_name_H-M   'P 1'
#
loop_
_entity.id
_entity.type
_entity.pdbx_description
1 polymer ?
#
loop_
_entity_poly.entity_id
_entity_poly.type
_entity_poly.pdbx_seq_one_letter_code
_entity_poly.pdbx_strand_id
1 'polypeptide(L)'
;MKNYLKPILLIYILAQCLTSMGINASPEPIKYQQPNNMQLTILLKGDEFVHWATTLDGYTVLNNKDGYYVYAVLDSNGDLTFSDIIASDQSKRSSKEVNFVNKLQKNLTFSKKQIIEFKNSVLKRDAQAKSTNMGGFPTMGTNNMLMILGNFNNTTTTYSQADFNNYMNMQGFNNGKGSFKDFYLEVSYGKLIVNTTVTIWVTVPHPKEYYGPSSKWSEFVYDAVVAANTQAGVDFSQFDNNADGLVDGIAVIHQGGGQEATANPNDIWSHSWNLSYAGYSTTQRTFDGVVVDAYTTQPELYGSGSTMSTIGVMCHEFGHNLGAPDFYDTDYSTSGQYAGTGNWDLMSNGSWNGTNGDRPAHPNPW
;
A
#
# COMPACT_ATOMS: atom_id res chain seq x y z
N MET A 1 39.91 -38.65 33.28
CA MET A 1 38.67 -37.88 33.27
C MET A 1 38.60 -37.12 31.95
N LYS A 2 37.81 -37.57 30.98
CA LYS A 2 37.63 -36.89 29.68
C LYS A 2 36.37 -36.06 29.76
N ASN A 3 36.54 -34.73 29.73
CA ASN A 3 35.45 -33.78 29.66
C ASN A 3 34.94 -33.73 28.20
N TYR A 4 33.72 -34.23 27.99
CA TYR A 4 32.99 -34.04 26.75
C TYR A 4 32.26 -32.66 26.81
N LEU A 5 32.81 -31.68 26.11
CA LEU A 5 32.03 -30.47 25.75
C LEU A 5 30.97 -30.91 24.74
N LYS A 6 29.71 -30.83 25.12
CA LYS A 6 28.57 -30.90 24.17
C LYS A 6 28.50 -29.58 23.43
N PRO A 7 28.43 -29.57 22.10
CA PRO A 7 28.14 -28.33 21.38
C PRO A 7 26.68 -27.96 21.66
N ILE A 8 26.48 -26.79 22.21
CA ILE A 8 25.17 -26.14 22.26
C ILE A 8 24.86 -25.70 20.84
N LEU A 9 23.96 -26.44 20.17
CA LEU A 9 23.40 -26.06 18.89
C LEU A 9 22.47 -24.89 19.15
N LEU A 10 22.96 -23.70 18.90
CA LEU A 10 22.17 -22.47 18.92
C LEU A 10 21.26 -22.51 17.69
N ILE A 11 20.05 -23.02 17.86
CA ILE A 11 19.00 -22.92 16.84
C ILE A 11 18.59 -21.45 16.82
N TYR A 12 19.14 -20.69 15.88
CA TYR A 12 18.53 -19.43 15.45
C TYR A 12 17.20 -19.80 14.79
N ILE A 13 16.13 -19.71 15.55
CA ILE A 13 14.80 -19.57 14.98
C ILE A 13 14.79 -18.16 14.38
N LEU A 14 15.08 -18.06 13.09
CA LEU A 14 14.64 -16.91 12.29
C LEU A 14 13.10 -16.97 12.33
N ALA A 15 12.51 -16.30 13.32
CA ALA A 15 11.15 -15.82 13.17
C ALA A 15 11.23 -14.82 12.00
N GLN A 16 10.93 -15.28 10.80
CA GLN A 16 10.58 -14.37 9.72
C GLN A 16 9.32 -13.65 10.22
N CYS A 17 9.53 -12.46 10.76
CA CYS A 17 8.48 -11.52 10.98
C CYS A 17 7.90 -11.26 9.58
N LEU A 18 6.69 -11.75 9.32
CA LEU A 18 5.91 -11.32 8.17
C LEU A 18 5.63 -9.84 8.43
N THR A 19 6.52 -8.99 7.94
CA THR A 19 6.39 -7.55 8.05
C THR A 19 5.33 -7.10 7.05
N SER A 20 4.44 -6.25 7.49
CA SER A 20 3.60 -5.40 6.67
C SER A 20 4.44 -4.83 5.52
N MET A 21 3.89 -4.84 4.32
CA MET A 21 4.55 -4.38 3.11
C MET A 21 3.64 -3.41 2.36
N GLY A 22 3.41 -2.24 2.92
CA GLY A 22 2.61 -1.22 2.28
C GLY A 22 3.00 0.18 2.75
N ILE A 23 2.67 1.17 1.94
CA ILE A 23 3.03 2.54 2.22
C ILE A 23 2.27 3.08 3.44
N ASN A 24 2.94 3.88 4.25
CA ASN A 24 2.29 4.67 5.28
C ASN A 24 1.37 5.74 4.68
N ALA A 25 0.36 6.17 5.46
CA ALA A 25 -0.56 7.23 5.07
C ALA A 25 0.17 8.48 4.59
N SER A 26 -0.41 9.16 3.59
CA SER A 26 0.09 10.45 3.12
C SER A 26 0.25 11.43 4.27
N PRO A 27 1.39 12.13 4.39
CA PRO A 27 1.61 13.11 5.44
C PRO A 27 0.79 14.39 5.27
N GLU A 28 0.21 14.62 4.09
CA GLU A 28 -0.54 15.82 3.78
C GLU A 28 -1.97 15.78 4.33
N PRO A 29 -2.53 16.93 4.73
CA PRO A 29 -3.92 17.02 5.16
C PRO A 29 -4.89 16.62 4.05
N ILE A 30 -5.82 15.72 4.37
CA ILE A 30 -6.84 15.22 3.44
C ILE A 30 -8.16 15.96 3.69
N LYS A 31 -8.76 16.51 2.62
CA LYS A 31 -10.10 17.08 2.65
C LYS A 31 -11.12 16.01 2.31
N TYR A 32 -11.70 15.42 3.35
CA TYR A 32 -12.70 14.38 3.21
C TYR A 32 -14.11 14.96 3.09
N GLN A 33 -14.85 14.53 2.06
CA GLN A 33 -16.25 14.90 1.87
C GLN A 33 -17.14 13.91 2.62
N GLN A 34 -17.80 14.37 3.68
CA GLN A 34 -18.72 13.55 4.47
C GLN A 34 -20.08 13.35 3.74
N PRO A 35 -20.85 12.30 4.06
CA PRO A 35 -22.14 12.00 3.39
C PRO A 35 -23.17 13.15 3.42
N ASN A 36 -23.08 14.04 4.41
CA ASN A 36 -23.95 15.22 4.53
C ASN A 36 -23.43 16.44 3.74
N ASN A 37 -22.47 16.25 2.82
CA ASN A 37 -21.79 17.28 2.05
C ASN A 37 -20.93 18.26 2.88
N MET A 38 -20.70 18.00 4.16
CA MET A 38 -19.75 18.76 4.94
C MET A 38 -18.32 18.27 4.67
N GLN A 39 -17.39 19.18 4.50
CA GLN A 39 -15.98 18.87 4.37
C GLN A 39 -15.30 18.86 5.75
N LEU A 40 -14.52 17.82 6.02
CA LEU A 40 -13.66 17.68 7.17
C LEU A 40 -12.21 17.56 6.71
N THR A 41 -11.30 18.31 7.32
CA THR A 41 -9.87 18.20 7.06
C THR A 41 -9.23 17.31 8.12
N ILE A 42 -8.58 16.24 7.69
CA ILE A 42 -7.98 15.23 8.57
C ILE A 42 -6.52 14.97 8.22
N LEU A 43 -5.78 14.44 9.18
CA LEU A 43 -4.48 13.80 8.98
C LEU A 43 -4.68 12.30 9.16
N LEU A 44 -4.48 11.54 8.10
CA LEU A 44 -4.52 10.08 8.13
C LEU A 44 -3.23 9.57 8.76
N LYS A 45 -3.31 8.46 9.49
CA LYS A 45 -2.20 7.83 10.22
C LYS A 45 -2.24 6.32 10.03
N GLY A 46 -1.08 5.68 10.12
CA GLY A 46 -0.97 4.23 9.99
C GLY A 46 -0.69 3.77 8.57
N ASP A 47 -1.04 2.55 8.29
CA ASP A 47 -0.79 1.83 7.04
C ASP A 47 -2.02 1.01 6.62
N GLU A 48 -1.86 0.12 5.66
CA GLU A 48 -2.94 -0.71 5.12
C GLU A 48 -3.58 -1.66 6.15
N PHE A 49 -2.91 -1.97 7.26
CA PHE A 49 -3.43 -2.88 8.31
C PHE A 49 -4.16 -2.13 9.41
N VAL A 50 -3.54 -1.05 9.90
CA VAL A 50 -4.09 -0.29 11.03
C VAL A 50 -3.97 1.19 10.73
N HIS A 51 -5.09 1.84 10.47
CA HIS A 51 -5.13 3.26 10.20
C HIS A 51 -6.26 3.96 10.96
N TRP A 52 -6.03 5.21 11.28
CA TRP A 52 -6.99 6.11 11.91
C TRP A 52 -6.71 7.53 11.44
N ALA A 53 -7.55 8.47 11.78
CA ALA A 53 -7.31 9.86 11.44
C ALA A 53 -7.36 10.77 12.68
N THR A 54 -6.79 11.96 12.53
CA THR A 54 -6.96 13.02 13.51
C THR A 54 -7.47 14.29 12.82
N THR A 55 -8.21 15.12 13.55
CA THR A 55 -8.43 16.51 13.13
C THR A 55 -7.11 17.27 13.19
N LEU A 56 -6.99 18.41 12.50
CA LEU A 56 -5.77 19.23 12.51
C LEU A 56 -5.37 19.69 13.91
N ASP A 57 -6.31 19.81 14.83
CA ASP A 57 -6.05 20.16 16.23
C ASP A 57 -5.88 18.94 17.16
N GLY A 58 -5.76 17.72 16.58
CA GLY A 58 -5.27 16.51 17.24
C GLY A 58 -6.33 15.61 17.89
N TYR A 59 -7.61 15.80 17.64
CA TYR A 59 -8.63 14.86 18.13
C TYR A 59 -8.74 13.67 17.18
N THR A 60 -8.63 12.46 17.71
CA THR A 60 -8.77 11.23 16.93
C THR A 60 -10.20 11.07 16.42
N VAL A 61 -10.32 10.70 15.15
CA VAL A 61 -11.59 10.44 14.48
C VAL A 61 -11.53 9.10 13.75
N LEU A 62 -12.65 8.40 13.72
CA LEU A 62 -12.82 7.13 13.06
C LEU A 62 -13.95 7.21 12.04
N ASN A 63 -13.77 6.59 10.88
CA ASN A 63 -14.82 6.49 9.87
C ASN A 63 -15.80 5.40 10.27
N ASN A 64 -17.09 5.75 10.46
CA ASN A 64 -18.14 4.82 10.84
C ASN A 64 -18.74 4.12 9.60
N LYS A 65 -19.60 3.13 9.82
CA LYS A 65 -20.27 2.35 8.76
C LYS A 65 -21.13 3.19 7.79
N ASP A 66 -21.54 4.39 8.21
CA ASP A 66 -22.35 5.31 7.41
C ASP A 66 -21.45 6.31 6.63
N GLY A 67 -20.13 6.16 6.69
CA GLY A 67 -19.15 7.00 5.99
C GLY A 67 -18.83 8.32 6.67
N TYR A 68 -19.29 8.54 7.91
CA TYR A 68 -18.95 9.73 8.67
C TYR A 68 -17.69 9.52 9.51
N TYR A 69 -16.81 10.50 9.53
CA TYR A 69 -15.82 10.61 10.59
C TYR A 69 -16.48 11.15 11.86
N VAL A 70 -16.44 10.36 12.91
CA VAL A 70 -16.91 10.72 14.26
C VAL A 70 -15.73 10.78 15.21
N TYR A 71 -15.83 11.59 16.27
CA TYR A 71 -14.77 11.61 17.29
C TYR A 71 -14.64 10.25 17.95
N ALA A 72 -13.40 9.84 18.21
CA ALA A 72 -13.09 8.63 18.93
C ALA A 72 -13.07 8.88 20.45
N VAL A 73 -13.49 7.87 21.20
CA VAL A 73 -13.44 7.81 22.65
C VAL A 73 -12.84 6.49 23.10
N LEU A 74 -12.40 6.39 24.34
CA LEU A 74 -12.03 5.11 24.94
C LEU A 74 -13.25 4.49 25.64
N ASP A 75 -13.46 3.20 25.43
CA ASP A 75 -14.44 2.43 26.17
C ASP A 75 -13.94 2.07 27.59
N SER A 76 -14.73 1.30 28.35
CA SER A 76 -14.37 0.87 29.72
C SER A 76 -13.13 -0.03 29.80
N ASN A 77 -12.69 -0.62 28.67
CA ASN A 77 -11.50 -1.47 28.58
C ASN A 77 -10.26 -0.68 28.10
N GLY A 78 -10.45 0.60 27.75
CA GLY A 78 -9.41 1.42 27.14
C GLY A 78 -9.25 1.19 25.64
N ASP A 79 -10.19 0.51 25.00
CA ASP A 79 -10.21 0.30 23.56
C ASP A 79 -10.82 1.53 22.86
N LEU A 80 -10.23 1.89 21.72
CA LEU A 80 -10.70 3.03 20.92
C LEU A 80 -12.01 2.69 20.23
N THR A 81 -13.03 3.54 20.39
CA THR A 81 -14.35 3.32 19.82
C THR A 81 -14.99 4.62 19.33
N PHE A 82 -16.11 4.50 18.62
CA PHE A 82 -16.86 5.61 18.05
C PHE A 82 -17.67 6.36 19.11
N SER A 83 -17.68 7.69 19.02
CA SER A 83 -18.74 8.49 19.67
C SER A 83 -19.90 8.72 18.69
N ASP A 84 -21.00 9.31 19.21
CA ASP A 84 -22.16 9.72 18.40
C ASP A 84 -21.99 11.13 17.80
N ILE A 85 -20.82 11.75 17.89
CA ILE A 85 -20.60 13.13 17.46
C ILE A 85 -19.80 13.13 16.16
N ILE A 86 -20.44 13.56 15.08
CA ILE A 86 -19.80 13.79 13.79
C ILE A 86 -18.76 14.89 13.94
N ALA A 87 -17.55 14.64 13.42
CA ALA A 87 -16.44 15.56 13.53
C ALA A 87 -16.56 16.69 12.50
N SER A 88 -16.16 17.91 12.91
CA SER A 88 -16.07 19.07 12.05
C SER A 88 -14.71 19.76 12.20
N ASP A 89 -14.32 20.52 11.18
CA ASP A 89 -13.17 21.42 11.29
C ASP A 89 -13.36 22.37 12.47
N GLN A 90 -12.28 22.71 13.18
CA GLN A 90 -12.31 23.48 14.42
C GLN A 90 -13.16 24.75 14.30
N SER A 91 -13.07 25.48 13.18
CA SER A 91 -13.81 26.72 12.94
C SER A 91 -15.31 26.52 12.67
N LYS A 92 -15.74 25.27 12.42
CA LYS A 92 -17.13 24.93 12.07
C LYS A 92 -17.86 24.19 13.19
N ARG A 93 -17.21 23.94 14.34
CA ARG A 93 -17.79 23.22 15.47
C ARG A 93 -18.95 23.96 16.10
N SER A 94 -20.04 23.27 16.33
CA SER A 94 -21.15 23.75 17.15
C SER A 94 -20.74 23.85 18.62
N SER A 95 -21.47 24.63 19.43
CA SER A 95 -21.23 24.73 20.87
C SER A 95 -21.32 23.37 21.58
N LYS A 96 -22.21 22.48 21.14
CA LYS A 96 -22.31 21.10 21.64
C LYS A 96 -21.02 20.32 21.37
N GLU A 97 -20.50 20.42 20.17
CA GLU A 97 -19.29 19.77 19.74
C GLU A 97 -18.05 20.30 20.47
N VAL A 98 -17.92 21.61 20.59
CA VAL A 98 -16.85 22.25 21.40
C VAL A 98 -16.87 21.75 22.86
N ASN A 99 -18.04 21.71 23.51
CA ASN A 99 -18.16 21.19 24.86
C ASN A 99 -17.82 19.70 24.96
N PHE A 100 -18.02 18.93 23.90
CA PHE A 100 -17.66 17.51 23.82
C PHE A 100 -16.14 17.34 23.69
N VAL A 101 -15.52 17.97 22.69
CA VAL A 101 -14.07 17.79 22.42
C VAL A 101 -13.19 18.33 23.54
N ASN A 102 -13.62 19.36 24.27
CA ASN A 102 -12.90 19.89 25.45
C ASN A 102 -12.73 18.87 26.59
N LYS A 103 -13.50 17.77 26.56
CA LYS A 103 -13.39 16.67 27.53
C LYS A 103 -12.59 15.50 27.02
N LEU A 104 -12.22 15.50 25.72
CA LEU A 104 -11.49 14.42 25.10
C LEU A 104 -9.98 14.60 25.27
N GLN A 105 -9.29 13.47 25.40
CA GLN A 105 -7.85 13.40 25.22
C GLN A 105 -7.52 13.47 23.73
N LYS A 106 -6.47 14.20 23.37
CA LYS A 106 -5.95 14.27 22.01
C LYS A 106 -5.05 13.07 21.70
N ASN A 107 -4.88 12.80 20.42
CA ASN A 107 -3.99 11.74 19.90
C ASN A 107 -4.24 10.37 20.54
N LEU A 108 -5.51 10.02 20.71
CA LEU A 108 -5.89 8.66 21.09
C LEU A 108 -5.52 7.69 19.95
N THR A 109 -5.12 6.48 20.31
CA THR A 109 -4.76 5.42 19.37
C THR A 109 -5.41 4.10 19.77
N PHE A 110 -5.40 3.13 18.89
CA PHE A 110 -5.88 1.79 19.18
C PHE A 110 -5.09 1.15 20.32
N SER A 111 -5.75 0.34 21.14
CA SER A 111 -5.09 -0.46 22.16
C SER A 111 -4.23 -1.55 21.52
N LYS A 112 -3.22 -2.04 22.24
CA LYS A 112 -2.39 -3.18 21.75
C LYS A 112 -3.23 -4.40 21.37
N LYS A 113 -4.32 -4.65 22.10
CA LYS A 113 -5.26 -5.72 21.81
C LYS A 113 -5.93 -5.53 20.45
N GLN A 114 -6.47 -4.34 20.18
CA GLN A 114 -7.10 -4.01 18.90
C GLN A 114 -6.11 -4.14 17.73
N ILE A 115 -4.88 -3.62 17.89
CA ILE A 115 -3.82 -3.74 16.89
C ILE A 115 -3.54 -5.21 16.56
N ILE A 116 -3.39 -6.06 17.58
CA ILE A 116 -3.18 -7.50 17.39
C ILE A 116 -4.38 -8.14 16.68
N GLU A 117 -5.60 -7.76 17.03
CA GLU A 117 -6.82 -8.28 16.39
C GLU A 117 -6.91 -7.89 14.92
N PHE A 118 -6.59 -6.62 14.57
CA PHE A 118 -6.55 -6.16 13.18
C PHE A 118 -5.49 -6.92 12.36
N LYS A 119 -4.27 -7.00 12.84
CA LYS A 119 -3.20 -7.79 12.20
C LYS A 119 -3.59 -9.25 12.03
N ASN A 120 -4.11 -9.87 13.07
CA ASN A 120 -4.53 -11.28 13.01
C ASN A 120 -5.71 -11.51 12.05
N SER A 121 -6.57 -10.54 11.83
CA SER A 121 -7.67 -10.67 10.86
C SER A 121 -7.13 -10.77 9.42
N VAL A 122 -6.02 -10.13 9.14
CA VAL A 122 -5.31 -10.23 7.86
C VAL A 122 -4.45 -11.48 7.82
N LEU A 123 -3.61 -11.72 8.82
CA LEU A 123 -2.67 -12.84 8.90
C LEU A 123 -3.34 -14.23 8.98
N LYS A 124 -4.56 -14.35 9.50
CA LYS A 124 -5.32 -15.62 9.49
C LYS A 124 -5.65 -16.10 8.08
N ARG A 125 -5.70 -15.20 7.10
CA ARG A 125 -5.81 -15.56 5.69
C ARG A 125 -4.49 -16.15 5.16
N ASP A 126 -3.35 -15.75 5.74
CA ASP A 126 -2.00 -16.09 5.29
C ASP A 126 -1.44 -17.37 5.90
N ALA A 127 -1.94 -17.79 7.07
CA ALA A 127 -1.44 -18.98 7.78
C ALA A 127 -1.65 -20.31 7.03
N GLN A 128 -2.40 -20.31 5.92
CA GLN A 128 -2.55 -21.47 5.04
C GLN A 128 -1.56 -21.52 3.89
N ALA A 129 -0.85 -20.42 3.62
CA ALA A 129 0.18 -20.34 2.60
C ALA A 129 1.50 -20.88 3.18
N LYS A 130 1.81 -22.15 2.93
CA LYS A 130 3.16 -22.67 3.14
C LYS A 130 4.09 -21.95 2.18
N SER A 131 5.11 -21.25 2.74
CA SER A 131 6.24 -20.67 2.04
C SER A 131 6.73 -21.60 0.92
N THR A 132 6.39 -21.28 -0.29
CA THR A 132 7.12 -21.70 -1.47
C THR A 132 7.91 -20.48 -1.93
N ASN A 133 9.14 -20.67 -2.34
CA ASN A 133 10.08 -19.63 -2.76
C ASN A 133 9.37 -18.40 -3.36
N MET A 134 9.44 -17.29 -2.65
CA MET A 134 9.02 -16.02 -3.22
C MET A 134 10.10 -15.64 -4.22
N GLY A 135 9.82 -15.79 -5.52
CA GLY A 135 10.64 -15.23 -6.57
C GLY A 135 10.72 -13.73 -6.37
N GLY A 136 11.83 -13.23 -5.86
CA GLY A 136 12.07 -11.80 -5.77
C GLY A 136 12.48 -11.27 -7.14
N PHE A 137 12.13 -10.01 -7.43
CA PHE A 137 12.58 -9.38 -8.68
C PHE A 137 14.14 -9.33 -8.70
N PRO A 138 14.79 -9.66 -9.85
CA PRO A 138 16.25 -9.63 -9.92
C PRO A 138 16.80 -8.23 -9.62
N THR A 139 17.78 -8.16 -8.72
CA THR A 139 18.33 -6.88 -8.22
C THR A 139 19.39 -6.26 -9.13
N MET A 140 19.76 -6.93 -10.21
CA MET A 140 20.78 -6.47 -11.18
C MET A 140 20.40 -6.90 -12.60
N GLY A 141 21.00 -6.21 -13.57
CA GLY A 141 20.82 -6.49 -15.00
C GLY A 141 19.66 -5.74 -15.61
N THR A 142 19.28 -6.16 -16.82
CA THR A 142 18.11 -5.62 -17.52
C THR A 142 16.98 -6.63 -17.41
N ASN A 143 15.92 -6.26 -16.76
CA ASN A 143 14.79 -7.13 -16.44
C ASN A 143 13.47 -6.52 -16.92
N ASN A 144 12.52 -7.37 -17.26
CA ASN A 144 11.20 -6.99 -17.71
C ASN A 144 10.21 -7.03 -16.54
N MET A 145 9.36 -6.02 -16.46
CA MET A 145 8.28 -5.89 -15.48
C MET A 145 6.96 -5.69 -16.21
N LEU A 146 5.88 -6.24 -15.69
CA LEU A 146 4.53 -6.02 -16.20
C LEU A 146 3.80 -5.00 -15.33
N MET A 147 3.19 -3.97 -15.97
CA MET A 147 2.21 -3.10 -15.35
C MET A 147 0.84 -3.32 -15.98
N ILE A 148 -0.13 -3.74 -15.16
CA ILE A 148 -1.51 -3.95 -15.56
C ILE A 148 -2.33 -2.73 -15.15
N LEU A 149 -3.08 -2.14 -16.08
CA LEU A 149 -3.99 -1.03 -15.80
C LEU A 149 -5.41 -1.58 -15.60
N GLY A 150 -5.87 -1.65 -14.36
CA GLY A 150 -7.17 -2.23 -13.96
C GLY A 150 -8.23 -1.17 -13.74
N ASN A 151 -9.28 -1.15 -14.56
CA ASN A 151 -10.44 -0.29 -14.41
C ASN A 151 -11.61 -1.06 -13.79
N PHE A 152 -12.30 -0.47 -12.85
CA PHE A 152 -13.56 -1.02 -12.33
C PHE A 152 -14.66 -0.92 -13.39
N ASN A 153 -15.66 -1.82 -13.35
CA ASN A 153 -16.72 -1.83 -14.38
C ASN A 153 -17.67 -0.63 -14.32
N ASN A 154 -17.61 0.17 -13.27
CA ASN A 154 -18.47 1.35 -13.07
C ASN A 154 -17.70 2.67 -13.05
N THR A 155 -16.41 2.69 -13.45
CA THR A 155 -15.58 3.90 -13.40
C THR A 155 -14.99 4.25 -14.77
N THR A 156 -14.42 5.45 -14.86
CA THR A 156 -13.78 5.96 -16.09
C THR A 156 -12.35 6.39 -15.73
N THR A 157 -11.41 5.96 -16.54
CA THR A 157 -9.99 6.28 -16.38
C THR A 157 -9.67 7.70 -16.82
N THR A 158 -8.65 8.30 -16.23
CA THR A 158 -8.21 9.67 -16.53
C THR A 158 -6.99 9.67 -17.43
N TYR A 159 -6.04 8.76 -17.19
CA TYR A 159 -4.77 8.68 -17.91
C TYR A 159 -4.73 7.47 -18.86
N SER A 160 -4.06 7.65 -19.99
CA SER A 160 -3.90 6.62 -21.02
C SER A 160 -2.77 5.63 -20.70
N GLN A 161 -2.74 4.51 -21.43
CA GLN A 161 -1.60 3.60 -21.43
C GLN A 161 -0.27 4.32 -21.76
N ALA A 162 -0.30 5.26 -22.69
CA ALA A 162 0.89 6.02 -23.08
C ALA A 162 1.42 6.89 -21.93
N ASP A 163 0.52 7.46 -21.11
CA ASP A 163 0.91 8.25 -19.95
C ASP A 163 1.63 7.37 -18.91
N PHE A 164 1.09 6.16 -18.65
CA PHE A 164 1.74 5.19 -17.76
C PHE A 164 3.04 4.63 -18.35
N ASN A 165 3.11 4.43 -19.65
CA ASN A 165 4.37 4.05 -20.29
C ASN A 165 5.46 5.12 -20.10
N ASN A 166 5.10 6.39 -20.22
CA ASN A 166 6.02 7.51 -19.95
C ASN A 166 6.42 7.56 -18.46
N TYR A 167 5.44 7.41 -17.57
CA TYR A 167 5.65 7.34 -16.12
C TYR A 167 6.66 6.26 -15.73
N MET A 168 6.60 5.08 -16.36
CA MET A 168 7.49 3.96 -16.05
C MET A 168 8.85 4.04 -16.77
N ASN A 169 8.90 4.47 -18.04
CA ASN A 169 10.04 4.22 -18.91
C ASN A 169 10.73 5.49 -19.49
N MET A 170 10.03 6.64 -19.51
CA MET A 170 10.56 7.82 -20.20
C MET A 170 11.68 8.49 -19.43
N GLN A 171 12.86 8.57 -20.02
CA GLN A 171 14.00 9.29 -19.43
C GLN A 171 13.63 10.76 -19.17
N GLY A 172 13.90 11.23 -17.94
CA GLY A 172 13.62 12.60 -17.53
C GLY A 172 12.12 12.95 -17.44
N PHE A 173 11.26 11.93 -17.23
CA PHE A 173 9.82 12.14 -17.04
C PHE A 173 9.54 13.23 -15.98
N ASN A 174 8.37 13.86 -16.07
CA ASN A 174 7.90 14.88 -15.14
C ASN A 174 8.88 16.06 -14.99
N ASN A 175 9.22 16.69 -16.12
CA ASN A 175 10.10 17.86 -16.18
C ASN A 175 11.52 17.61 -15.59
N GLY A 176 12.09 16.44 -15.87
CA GLY A 176 13.45 16.09 -15.45
C GLY A 176 13.54 15.53 -14.03
N LYS A 177 12.41 15.22 -13.38
CA LYS A 177 12.40 14.57 -12.07
C LYS A 177 12.71 13.06 -12.15
N GLY A 178 12.45 12.45 -13.31
CA GLY A 178 12.69 11.07 -13.61
C GLY A 178 11.45 10.20 -13.63
N SER A 179 11.54 9.08 -14.34
CA SER A 179 10.57 7.99 -14.36
C SER A 179 10.92 6.94 -13.28
N PHE A 180 10.05 5.95 -13.11
CA PHE A 180 10.36 4.77 -12.31
C PHE A 180 11.69 4.10 -12.73
N LYS A 181 11.91 3.96 -14.04
CA LYS A 181 13.15 3.40 -14.59
C LYS A 181 14.36 4.27 -14.25
N ASP A 182 14.26 5.59 -14.38
CA ASP A 182 15.34 6.52 -14.04
C ASP A 182 15.72 6.40 -12.56
N PHE A 183 14.72 6.31 -11.67
CA PHE A 183 14.94 6.16 -10.23
C PHE A 183 15.75 4.90 -9.92
N TYR A 184 15.31 3.73 -10.40
CA TYR A 184 16.03 2.48 -10.10
C TYR A 184 17.40 2.38 -10.81
N LEU A 185 17.55 3.00 -11.98
CA LEU A 185 18.86 3.13 -12.62
C LEU A 185 19.81 3.95 -11.75
N GLU A 186 19.34 5.07 -11.17
CA GLU A 186 20.13 5.96 -10.31
C GLU A 186 20.51 5.26 -9.00
N VAL A 187 19.53 4.78 -8.21
CA VAL A 187 19.79 4.19 -6.88
C VAL A 187 20.60 2.90 -6.94
N SER A 188 20.59 2.19 -8.06
CA SER A 188 21.42 1.01 -8.30
C SER A 188 22.79 1.30 -8.89
N TYR A 189 23.15 2.57 -9.05
CA TYR A 189 24.39 3.00 -9.73
C TYR A 189 24.52 2.39 -11.14
N GLY A 190 23.41 2.38 -11.89
CA GLY A 190 23.35 1.85 -13.24
C GLY A 190 23.33 0.32 -13.37
N LYS A 191 23.14 -0.41 -12.26
CA LYS A 191 23.22 -1.88 -12.25
C LYS A 191 21.86 -2.56 -12.48
N LEU A 192 20.75 -1.90 -12.16
CA LEU A 192 19.39 -2.41 -12.39
C LEU A 192 18.68 -1.54 -13.41
N ILE A 193 18.28 -2.16 -14.51
CA ILE A 193 17.44 -1.53 -15.54
C ILE A 193 16.12 -2.29 -15.57
N VAL A 194 15.03 -1.61 -15.23
CA VAL A 194 13.69 -2.18 -15.29
C VAL A 194 12.98 -1.65 -16.55
N ASN A 195 12.69 -2.55 -17.49
CA ASN A 195 11.87 -2.24 -18.67
C ASN A 195 10.43 -2.65 -18.38
N THR A 196 9.52 -1.71 -18.35
CA THR A 196 8.13 -2.00 -18.02
C THR A 196 7.26 -2.07 -19.27
N THR A 197 6.57 -3.20 -19.44
CA THR A 197 5.47 -3.33 -20.41
C THR A 197 4.18 -2.92 -19.71
N VAL A 198 3.48 -1.94 -20.28
CA VAL A 198 2.21 -1.42 -19.72
C VAL A 198 1.06 -1.93 -20.59
N THR A 199 0.04 -2.55 -19.99
CA THR A 199 -1.14 -3.01 -20.73
C THR A 199 -2.05 -1.85 -21.15
N ILE A 200 -2.99 -2.09 -22.05
CA ILE A 200 -4.18 -1.26 -22.16
C ILE A 200 -4.97 -1.35 -20.82
N TRP A 201 -5.88 -0.41 -20.58
CA TRP A 201 -6.82 -0.56 -19.48
C TRP A 201 -7.71 -1.79 -19.70
N VAL A 202 -7.64 -2.73 -18.75
CA VAL A 202 -8.52 -3.90 -18.70
C VAL A 202 -9.63 -3.65 -17.68
N THR A 203 -10.81 -4.22 -17.92
CA THR A 203 -11.95 -4.00 -17.03
C THR A 203 -12.17 -5.23 -16.15
N VAL A 204 -12.13 -5.03 -14.82
CA VAL A 204 -12.44 -6.07 -13.84
C VAL A 204 -13.96 -6.25 -13.68
N PRO A 205 -14.44 -7.44 -13.22
CA PRO A 205 -15.88 -7.78 -13.29
C PRO A 205 -16.77 -6.99 -12.33
N HIS A 206 -16.23 -6.42 -11.24
CA HIS A 206 -17.04 -5.79 -10.20
C HIS A 206 -16.83 -4.27 -10.12
N PRO A 207 -17.78 -3.54 -9.50
CA PRO A 207 -17.66 -2.11 -9.27
C PRO A 207 -16.63 -1.80 -8.18
N LYS A 208 -16.19 -0.54 -8.12
CA LYS A 208 -15.16 -0.07 -7.19
C LYS A 208 -15.48 -0.39 -5.73
N GLU A 209 -16.72 -0.18 -5.32
CA GLU A 209 -17.19 -0.39 -3.95
C GLU A 209 -17.13 -1.87 -3.50
N TYR A 210 -17.17 -2.80 -4.45
CA TYR A 210 -16.99 -4.22 -4.18
C TYR A 210 -15.56 -4.54 -3.72
N TYR A 211 -14.57 -3.89 -4.33
CA TYR A 211 -13.16 -4.12 -4.03
C TYR A 211 -12.62 -3.22 -2.91
N GLY A 212 -13.39 -2.22 -2.43
CA GLY A 212 -12.98 -1.31 -1.37
C GLY A 212 -12.52 -1.98 -0.07
N PRO A 213 -13.28 -2.96 0.49
CA PRO A 213 -12.86 -3.66 1.70
C PRO A 213 -11.51 -4.37 1.51
N SER A 214 -10.59 -4.26 2.49
CA SER A 214 -9.24 -4.86 2.41
C SER A 214 -9.24 -6.36 2.12
N SER A 215 -10.31 -7.08 2.51
CA SER A 215 -10.49 -8.50 2.18
C SER A 215 -10.68 -8.78 0.68
N LYS A 216 -10.85 -7.75 -0.14
CA LYS A 216 -11.11 -7.82 -1.58
C LYS A 216 -9.95 -7.29 -2.44
N TRP A 217 -8.93 -6.71 -1.86
CA TRP A 217 -7.83 -6.11 -2.62
C TRP A 217 -7.07 -7.14 -3.47
N SER A 218 -6.75 -8.31 -2.91
CA SER A 218 -6.12 -9.39 -3.69
C SER A 218 -7.04 -9.96 -4.76
N GLU A 219 -8.37 -9.93 -4.56
CA GLU A 219 -9.34 -10.33 -5.58
C GLU A 219 -9.33 -9.34 -6.75
N PHE A 220 -9.24 -8.04 -6.49
CA PHE A 220 -9.04 -7.03 -7.54
C PHE A 220 -7.79 -7.35 -8.39
N VAL A 221 -6.67 -7.62 -7.73
CA VAL A 221 -5.40 -7.93 -8.42
C VAL A 221 -5.54 -9.21 -9.24
N TYR A 222 -6.11 -10.27 -8.70
CA TYR A 222 -6.35 -11.51 -9.42
C TYR A 222 -7.25 -11.31 -10.64
N ASP A 223 -8.35 -10.59 -10.48
CA ASP A 223 -9.27 -10.28 -11.58
C ASP A 223 -8.60 -9.42 -12.67
N ALA A 224 -7.71 -8.49 -12.28
CA ALA A 224 -6.93 -7.71 -13.22
C ALA A 224 -5.90 -8.58 -13.99
N VAL A 225 -5.27 -9.56 -13.35
CA VAL A 225 -4.40 -10.54 -14.00
C VAL A 225 -5.17 -11.38 -15.03
N VAL A 226 -6.33 -11.92 -14.64
CA VAL A 226 -7.21 -12.67 -15.57
C VAL A 226 -7.67 -11.79 -16.73
N ALA A 227 -8.02 -10.53 -16.46
CA ALA A 227 -8.41 -9.58 -17.48
C ALA A 227 -7.23 -9.21 -18.41
N ALA A 228 -6.03 -9.06 -17.90
CA ALA A 228 -4.82 -8.82 -18.71
C ALA A 228 -4.54 -9.99 -19.68
N ASN A 229 -4.69 -11.23 -19.21
CA ASN A 229 -4.60 -12.40 -20.06
C ASN A 229 -5.64 -12.39 -21.18
N THR A 230 -6.91 -12.12 -20.83
CA THR A 230 -8.03 -12.32 -21.77
C THR A 230 -8.34 -11.10 -22.64
N GLN A 231 -8.13 -9.88 -22.15
CA GLN A 231 -8.47 -8.63 -22.83
C GLN A 231 -7.26 -7.95 -23.48
N ALA A 232 -6.06 -8.09 -22.89
CA ALA A 232 -4.84 -7.48 -23.39
C ALA A 232 -3.90 -8.50 -24.07
N GLY A 233 -4.16 -9.81 -23.96
CA GLY A 233 -3.35 -10.86 -24.58
C GLY A 233 -1.93 -10.90 -24.05
N VAL A 234 -1.75 -10.65 -22.74
CA VAL A 234 -0.43 -10.66 -22.09
C VAL A 234 0.13 -12.09 -22.12
N ASP A 235 1.38 -12.23 -22.56
CA ASP A 235 2.19 -13.42 -22.38
C ASP A 235 3.03 -13.27 -21.10
N PHE A 236 2.58 -13.90 -20.02
CA PHE A 236 3.21 -13.79 -18.71
C PHE A 236 4.61 -14.42 -18.66
N SER A 237 4.94 -15.37 -19.55
CA SER A 237 6.26 -16.01 -19.58
C SER A 237 7.40 -15.03 -19.87
N GLN A 238 7.11 -13.85 -20.45
CA GLN A 238 8.10 -12.82 -20.74
C GLN A 238 8.59 -12.07 -19.48
N PHE A 239 7.95 -12.28 -18.32
CA PHE A 239 8.24 -11.61 -17.05
C PHE A 239 8.83 -12.56 -15.99
N ASP A 240 9.18 -13.78 -16.37
CA ASP A 240 10.05 -14.71 -15.65
C ASP A 240 11.49 -14.49 -16.12
N ASN A 241 12.18 -13.51 -15.51
CA ASN A 241 13.50 -13.08 -15.97
C ASN A 241 14.62 -14.08 -15.64
N ASN A 242 14.42 -14.94 -14.64
CA ASN A 242 15.41 -15.89 -14.13
C ASN A 242 15.10 -17.34 -14.52
N ALA A 243 13.99 -17.60 -15.23
CA ALA A 243 13.52 -18.88 -15.70
C ALA A 243 13.27 -19.90 -14.56
N ASP A 244 12.74 -19.45 -13.42
CA ASP A 244 12.39 -20.29 -12.26
C ASP A 244 10.92 -20.77 -12.28
N GLY A 245 10.15 -20.33 -13.27
CA GLY A 245 8.73 -20.65 -13.43
C GLY A 245 7.79 -19.69 -12.68
N LEU A 246 8.33 -18.60 -12.12
CA LEU A 246 7.55 -17.56 -11.46
C LEU A 246 7.66 -16.24 -12.24
N VAL A 247 6.59 -15.49 -12.30
CA VAL A 247 6.66 -14.08 -12.69
C VAL A 247 7.33 -13.32 -11.55
N ASP A 248 8.42 -12.60 -11.82
CA ASP A 248 9.25 -11.95 -10.79
C ASP A 248 8.56 -10.80 -10.06
N GLY A 249 7.41 -10.36 -10.52
CA GLY A 249 6.56 -9.36 -9.91
C GLY A 249 5.76 -8.57 -10.95
N ILE A 250 4.57 -8.15 -10.56
CA ILE A 250 3.70 -7.31 -11.36
C ILE A 250 3.31 -6.07 -10.58
N ALA A 251 3.08 -4.96 -11.30
CA ALA A 251 2.38 -3.80 -10.76
C ALA A 251 0.95 -3.76 -11.30
N VAL A 252 -0.04 -3.51 -10.45
CA VAL A 252 -1.43 -3.35 -10.85
C VAL A 252 -1.90 -1.97 -10.47
N ILE A 253 -2.18 -1.13 -11.45
CA ILE A 253 -2.76 0.20 -11.22
C ILE A 253 -4.27 0.07 -11.16
N HIS A 254 -4.88 0.53 -10.08
CA HIS A 254 -6.33 0.65 -10.00
C HIS A 254 -6.81 2.06 -10.35
N GLN A 255 -7.97 2.16 -10.98
CA GLN A 255 -8.57 3.45 -11.32
C GLN A 255 -8.87 4.27 -10.06
N GLY A 256 -8.70 5.58 -10.13
CA GLY A 256 -8.98 6.54 -9.07
C GLY A 256 -7.86 6.71 -8.05
N GLY A 257 -8.18 7.27 -6.89
CA GLY A 257 -7.22 7.53 -5.81
C GLY A 257 -7.01 6.35 -4.89
N GLY A 258 -5.89 6.34 -4.16
CA GLY A 258 -5.56 5.35 -3.13
C GLY A 258 -6.02 5.79 -1.74
N GLN A 259 -6.43 4.84 -0.90
CA GLN A 259 -6.95 5.11 0.44
C GLN A 259 -5.93 5.84 1.32
N GLU A 260 -4.63 5.60 1.15
CA GLU A 260 -3.53 6.26 1.85
C GLU A 260 -3.50 7.79 1.67
N ALA A 261 -4.15 8.31 0.62
CA ALA A 261 -4.21 9.73 0.31
C ALA A 261 -5.65 10.28 0.14
N THR A 262 -6.66 9.42 0.13
CA THR A 262 -8.09 9.84 0.05
C THR A 262 -8.81 9.69 1.38
N ALA A 263 -8.33 8.80 2.24
CA ALA A 263 -8.99 8.34 3.46
C ALA A 263 -10.42 7.77 3.22
N ASN A 264 -10.72 7.38 1.97
CA ASN A 264 -12.01 6.79 1.59
C ASN A 264 -11.94 5.27 1.71
N PRO A 265 -12.78 4.63 2.54
CA PRO A 265 -12.74 3.18 2.77
C PRO A 265 -13.15 2.32 1.54
N ASN A 266 -13.65 2.96 0.47
CA ASN A 266 -13.93 2.29 -0.80
C ASN A 266 -12.74 2.35 -1.78
N ASP A 267 -11.63 2.96 -1.39
CA ASP A 267 -10.40 2.99 -2.18
C ASP A 267 -9.44 1.89 -1.70
N ILE A 268 -8.68 1.32 -2.62
CA ILE A 268 -7.64 0.34 -2.30
C ILE A 268 -6.42 1.10 -1.75
N TRP A 269 -5.84 0.61 -0.66
CA TRP A 269 -4.56 1.11 -0.16
C TRP A 269 -3.41 0.52 -0.95
N SER A 270 -2.41 1.32 -1.31
CA SER A 270 -1.20 0.85 -2.00
C SER A 270 -0.44 -0.14 -1.13
N HIS A 271 -0.09 -1.31 -1.70
CA HIS A 271 0.62 -2.35 -0.97
C HIS A 271 1.33 -3.34 -1.91
N SER A 272 2.28 -4.09 -1.34
CA SER A 272 2.92 -5.25 -1.92
C SER A 272 2.46 -6.52 -1.22
N TRP A 273 2.09 -7.57 -1.99
CA TRP A 273 1.57 -8.82 -1.43
C TRP A 273 1.73 -10.01 -2.39
N ASN A 274 1.20 -11.18 -1.97
CA ASN A 274 1.19 -12.40 -2.76
C ASN A 274 -0.22 -12.97 -2.93
N LEU A 275 -0.58 -13.38 -4.13
CA LEU A 275 -1.87 -14.04 -4.41
C LEU A 275 -2.02 -15.37 -3.67
N SER A 276 -0.92 -16.10 -3.48
CA SER A 276 -0.92 -17.35 -2.68
C SER A 276 -1.36 -17.13 -1.24
N TYR A 277 -0.98 -16.01 -0.63
CA TYR A 277 -1.40 -15.66 0.73
C TYR A 277 -2.90 -15.32 0.82
N ALA A 278 -3.48 -14.83 -0.26
CA ALA A 278 -4.92 -14.63 -0.36
C ALA A 278 -5.70 -15.92 -0.66
N GLY A 279 -5.03 -17.07 -0.74
CA GLY A 279 -5.65 -18.39 -0.88
C GLY A 279 -5.83 -18.88 -2.32
N TYR A 280 -5.30 -18.15 -3.33
CA TYR A 280 -5.33 -18.61 -4.71
C TYR A 280 -4.37 -19.79 -4.92
N SER A 281 -4.88 -20.90 -5.45
CA SER A 281 -4.07 -22.08 -5.76
C SER A 281 -3.08 -21.82 -6.91
N THR A 282 -2.02 -22.62 -6.98
CA THR A 282 -1.04 -22.53 -8.09
C THR A 282 -1.73 -22.63 -9.46
N THR A 283 -2.70 -23.54 -9.61
CA THR A 283 -3.44 -23.70 -10.89
C THR A 283 -4.19 -22.41 -11.29
N GLN A 284 -4.81 -21.72 -10.32
CA GLN A 284 -5.51 -20.45 -10.60
C GLN A 284 -4.55 -19.34 -11.01
N ARG A 285 -3.31 -19.36 -10.53
CA ARG A 285 -2.28 -18.37 -10.76
C ARG A 285 -1.34 -18.69 -11.92
N THR A 286 -1.51 -19.84 -12.59
CA THR A 286 -0.67 -20.26 -13.71
C THR A 286 -1.22 -19.73 -15.04
N PHE A 287 -0.41 -18.93 -15.73
CA PHE A 287 -0.66 -18.37 -17.06
C PHE A 287 0.58 -18.61 -17.91
N ASP A 288 0.42 -19.01 -19.16
CA ASP A 288 1.53 -19.23 -20.13
C ASP A 288 2.68 -20.11 -19.60
N GLY A 289 2.36 -21.04 -18.68
CA GLY A 289 3.34 -21.94 -18.07
C GLY A 289 4.11 -21.39 -16.87
N VAL A 290 3.90 -20.14 -16.48
CA VAL A 290 4.51 -19.50 -15.31
C VAL A 290 3.46 -19.13 -14.26
N VAL A 291 3.87 -18.98 -13.00
CA VAL A 291 2.98 -18.67 -11.88
C VAL A 291 3.09 -17.19 -11.52
N VAL A 292 1.97 -16.48 -11.51
CA VAL A 292 1.85 -15.11 -11.00
C VAL A 292 1.57 -15.17 -9.50
N ASP A 293 2.43 -14.57 -8.67
CA ASP A 293 2.25 -14.56 -7.22
C ASP A 293 2.49 -13.20 -6.58
N ALA A 294 3.73 -12.71 -6.61
CA ALA A 294 4.08 -11.41 -6.05
C ALA A 294 3.48 -10.28 -6.89
N TYR A 295 2.88 -9.30 -6.21
CA TYR A 295 2.34 -8.13 -6.86
C TYR A 295 2.52 -6.87 -6.01
N THR A 296 2.44 -5.73 -6.67
CA THR A 296 2.20 -4.44 -6.04
C THR A 296 0.93 -3.82 -6.62
N THR A 297 0.20 -3.02 -5.83
CA THR A 297 -0.95 -2.26 -6.34
C THR A 297 -0.89 -0.82 -5.90
N GLN A 298 -1.23 0.11 -6.81
CA GLN A 298 -1.16 1.55 -6.63
C GLN A 298 -2.29 2.24 -7.39
N PRO A 299 -2.66 3.49 -6.98
CA PRO A 299 -3.72 4.22 -7.64
C PRO A 299 -3.27 4.91 -8.95
N GLU A 300 -4.24 5.15 -9.83
CA GLU A 300 -4.08 6.02 -10.99
C GLU A 300 -3.83 7.48 -10.57
N LEU A 301 -4.57 7.95 -9.54
CA LEU A 301 -4.62 9.36 -9.15
C LEU A 301 -4.07 9.59 -7.75
N TYR A 302 -3.47 10.74 -7.54
CA TYR A 302 -3.10 11.21 -6.21
C TYR A 302 -4.31 11.81 -5.49
N GLY A 303 -4.65 11.24 -4.33
CA GLY A 303 -5.77 11.70 -3.51
C GLY A 303 -7.10 11.66 -4.26
N SER A 304 -8.00 12.58 -3.91
CA SER A 304 -9.33 12.70 -4.54
C SER A 304 -9.32 13.63 -5.76
N GLY A 305 -8.15 14.04 -6.24
CA GLY A 305 -8.00 14.93 -7.39
C GLY A 305 -7.99 14.19 -8.73
N SER A 306 -7.56 14.92 -9.77
CA SER A 306 -7.37 14.39 -11.12
C SER A 306 -5.90 14.33 -11.55
N THR A 307 -4.96 14.61 -10.63
CA THR A 307 -3.53 14.54 -10.90
C THR A 307 -3.08 13.08 -10.85
N MET A 308 -2.25 12.66 -11.80
CA MET A 308 -1.65 11.35 -11.83
C MET A 308 -0.83 11.09 -10.56
N SER A 309 -0.88 9.89 -10.03
CA SER A 309 0.02 9.46 -8.96
C SER A 309 1.48 9.64 -9.36
N THR A 310 2.32 9.96 -8.39
CA THR A 310 3.76 10.13 -8.61
C THR A 310 4.51 8.82 -8.40
N ILE A 311 5.79 8.78 -8.80
CA ILE A 311 6.58 7.55 -8.75
C ILE A 311 6.91 7.08 -7.32
N GLY A 312 6.76 7.92 -6.30
CA GLY A 312 7.24 7.62 -4.95
C GLY A 312 6.61 6.39 -4.33
N VAL A 313 5.27 6.29 -4.39
CA VAL A 313 4.53 5.10 -3.91
C VAL A 313 4.93 3.87 -4.73
N MET A 314 4.95 3.99 -6.06
CA MET A 314 5.35 2.90 -6.95
C MET A 314 6.77 2.40 -6.64
N CYS A 315 7.71 3.30 -6.40
CA CYS A 315 9.08 2.94 -6.04
C CYS A 315 9.14 2.26 -4.66
N HIS A 316 8.37 2.73 -3.68
CA HIS A 316 8.29 2.12 -2.36
C HIS A 316 7.80 0.67 -2.45
N GLU A 317 6.63 0.45 -3.06
CA GLU A 317 6.04 -0.89 -3.19
C GLU A 317 6.95 -1.86 -3.97
N PHE A 318 7.58 -1.38 -5.03
CA PHE A 318 8.55 -2.20 -5.76
C PHE A 318 9.82 -2.47 -4.95
N GLY A 319 10.20 -1.59 -4.01
CA GLY A 319 11.27 -1.85 -3.05
C GLY A 319 11.05 -3.14 -2.26
N HIS A 320 9.79 -3.46 -1.93
CA HIS A 320 9.43 -4.73 -1.31
C HIS A 320 9.68 -5.93 -2.23
N ASN A 321 9.42 -5.81 -3.52
CA ASN A 321 9.74 -6.86 -4.50
C ASN A 321 11.27 -7.10 -4.63
N LEU A 322 12.08 -6.11 -4.28
CA LEU A 322 13.54 -6.23 -4.16
C LEU A 322 14.01 -6.74 -2.79
N GLY A 323 13.08 -6.99 -1.85
CA GLY A 323 13.34 -7.53 -0.51
C GLY A 323 13.55 -6.49 0.59
N ALA A 324 13.31 -5.20 0.33
CA ALA A 324 13.43 -4.17 1.35
C ALA A 324 12.23 -4.21 2.31
N PRO A 325 12.43 -4.19 3.64
CA PRO A 325 11.34 -4.05 4.61
C PRO A 325 10.97 -2.59 4.83
N ASP A 326 9.83 -2.33 5.44
CA ASP A 326 9.46 -1.01 5.94
C ASP A 326 10.34 -0.57 7.10
N PHE A 327 10.66 0.74 7.13
CA PHE A 327 11.48 1.37 8.16
C PHE A 327 10.73 2.47 8.93
N TYR A 328 9.41 2.31 9.10
CA TYR A 328 8.56 3.11 9.99
C TYR A 328 7.94 2.22 11.10
N ASP A 329 7.11 2.79 11.97
CA ASP A 329 6.49 2.08 13.11
C ASP A 329 5.42 1.09 12.65
N THR A 330 5.82 -0.08 12.15
CA THR A 330 4.92 -1.15 11.66
C THR A 330 4.31 -1.98 12.78
N ASP A 331 4.80 -1.88 14.02
CA ASP A 331 4.24 -2.58 15.19
C ASP A 331 3.33 -1.69 16.04
N TYR A 332 3.24 -0.39 15.67
CA TYR A 332 2.46 0.66 16.33
C TYR A 332 2.80 0.85 17.81
N SER A 333 3.99 0.43 18.24
CA SER A 333 4.44 0.51 19.63
C SER A 333 4.57 1.96 20.12
N THR A 334 4.78 2.89 19.20
CA THR A 334 4.87 4.33 19.45
C THR A 334 3.60 5.10 19.04
N SER A 335 2.50 4.37 18.77
CA SER A 335 1.22 4.98 18.35
C SER A 335 1.33 5.75 17.04
N GLY A 336 2.13 5.26 16.10
CA GLY A 336 2.37 5.91 14.79
C GLY A 336 3.11 7.25 14.89
N GLN A 337 3.73 7.55 16.03
CA GLN A 337 4.51 8.78 16.20
C GLN A 337 5.96 8.64 15.74
N TYR A 338 6.45 7.42 15.63
CA TYR A 338 7.80 7.14 15.18
C TYR A 338 7.83 6.91 13.67
N ALA A 339 8.40 7.88 12.97
CA ALA A 339 8.52 7.84 11.51
C ALA A 339 9.70 6.98 11.00
N GLY A 340 10.35 6.21 11.88
CA GLY A 340 11.50 5.38 11.50
C GLY A 340 12.63 6.21 10.93
N THR A 341 13.09 5.83 9.72
CA THR A 341 14.10 6.60 8.97
C THR A 341 13.54 7.90 8.36
N GLY A 342 12.22 8.10 8.44
CA GLY A 342 11.52 9.31 8.05
C GLY A 342 11.71 9.67 6.58
N ASN A 343 11.91 10.97 6.29
CA ASN A 343 12.05 11.49 4.93
C ASN A 343 13.40 11.13 4.25
N TRP A 344 14.28 10.41 4.94
CA TRP A 344 15.60 10.06 4.42
C TRP A 344 15.65 8.72 3.69
N ASP A 345 14.53 7.99 3.68
CA ASP A 345 14.46 6.63 3.17
C ASP A 345 13.19 6.38 2.36
N LEU A 346 13.36 5.76 1.19
CA LEU A 346 12.26 5.31 0.34
C LEU A 346 11.25 4.42 1.11
N MET A 347 11.76 3.50 1.95
CA MET A 347 10.95 2.54 2.69
C MET A 347 10.34 3.13 3.99
N SER A 348 10.18 4.45 4.00
CA SER A 348 9.53 5.23 5.05
C SER A 348 8.86 6.46 4.41
N ASN A 349 8.75 7.60 5.15
CA ASN A 349 8.14 8.83 4.65
C ASN A 349 8.86 9.43 3.43
N GLY A 350 10.09 9.03 3.13
CA GLY A 350 10.85 9.51 1.99
C GLY A 350 10.22 9.18 0.63
N SER A 351 9.31 8.21 0.56
CA SER A 351 8.47 7.95 -0.63
C SER A 351 7.56 9.13 -0.99
N TRP A 352 7.19 9.96 -0.03
CA TRP A 352 6.35 11.14 -0.21
C TRP A 352 7.12 12.43 -0.51
N ASN A 353 8.45 12.38 -0.59
CA ASN A 353 9.29 13.57 -0.80
C ASN A 353 8.99 14.32 -2.12
N GLY A 354 9.28 15.61 -2.11
CA GLY A 354 8.95 16.51 -3.21
C GLY A 354 7.48 16.95 -3.15
N THR A 355 6.82 16.97 -4.30
CA THR A 355 5.39 17.21 -4.37
C THR A 355 4.68 15.88 -4.50
N ASN A 356 4.06 15.41 -3.43
CA ASN A 356 3.30 14.15 -3.40
C ASN A 356 4.12 12.90 -3.83
N GLY A 357 5.43 12.87 -3.55
CA GLY A 357 6.29 11.74 -3.89
C GLY A 357 6.92 11.81 -5.29
N ASP A 358 6.99 12.99 -5.91
CA ASP A 358 7.61 13.14 -7.24
C ASP A 358 9.15 13.20 -7.22
N ARG A 359 9.73 13.14 -6.01
CA ARG A 359 11.18 13.05 -5.75
C ARG A 359 11.45 12.16 -4.54
N PRO A 360 11.15 10.85 -4.62
CA PRO A 360 11.34 9.95 -3.50
C PRO A 360 12.81 9.92 -3.06
N ALA A 361 13.03 9.69 -1.77
CA ALA A 361 14.36 9.46 -1.23
C ALA A 361 14.97 8.18 -1.79
N HIS A 362 16.30 8.10 -1.82
CA HIS A 362 16.97 6.83 -2.06
C HIS A 362 16.69 5.84 -0.90
N PRO A 363 16.74 4.53 -1.16
CA PRO A 363 16.74 3.52 -0.09
C PRO A 363 17.96 3.75 0.82
N ASN A 364 17.81 3.45 2.11
CA ASN A 364 18.96 3.47 3.01
C ASN A 364 19.92 2.32 2.68
N PRO A 365 21.19 2.37 3.13
CA PRO A 365 22.22 1.39 2.77
C PRO A 365 22.12 0.04 3.50
N TRP A 366 21.07 -0.23 4.28
CA TRP A 366 20.87 -1.49 5.03
C TRP A 366 20.06 -2.50 4.26
#